data_7584c4528c457b03c42469c0b4c4b9a2
#
_entry.id   7584c4528c457b03c42469c0b4c4b9a2
#
_cell.length_a   1.000
_cell.length_b   1.000
_cell.length_c   1.000
_cell.angle_alpha   90.00
_cell.angle_beta   90.00
_cell.angle_gamma   90.00
#
_symmetry.space_group_name_H-M   'P 1'
#
loop_
_entity.id
_entity.type
_entity.pdbx_description
1 polymer ?
#
loop_
_entity_poly.entity_id
_entity_poly.type
_entity_poly.pdbx_seq_one_letter_code
_entity_poly.pdbx_strand_id
1 'polypeptide(L)'
;EPITLPVKFPLLLAQGVEGIAVGLSSKILPHNFNELCDASIAYLRGQDFQLYPDFQTGGSIDVSKYNDGERGGMVKVRAKINKLDNKTLSITEIPFGKTVPGVCESIVKASEKGKIKIRKVEDLTSEKVEILVHLAPGVSSDKTLDALYAFTDCEVSISPNCCVIDDKKPHFLNVSAVLKKSTDNTLALLRKELEIRKDELLESLHFASLEKIFIEERIYKDKKFEQAENMDAACEHIDERLTPYYPQFVREVTKEDILRLMEIKMARILKFNK
;
A
#
# COMPACT_ATOMS: atom_id res chain seq x y z
N GLU A 1 -13.67 11.91 -10.53
CA GLU A 1 -12.53 10.98 -10.41
C GLU A 1 -11.91 11.09 -9.02
N PRO A 2 -11.50 9.99 -8.39
CA PRO A 2 -10.84 10.05 -7.09
C PRO A 2 -9.45 10.68 -7.24
N ILE A 3 -9.10 11.60 -6.33
CA ILE A 3 -7.76 12.20 -6.27
C ILE A 3 -6.79 11.24 -5.60
N THR A 4 -7.27 10.50 -4.59
CA THR A 4 -6.50 9.49 -3.87
C THR A 4 -7.36 8.24 -3.67
N LEU A 5 -6.72 7.08 -3.65
CA LEU A 5 -7.37 5.81 -3.34
C LEU A 5 -7.13 5.45 -1.87
N PRO A 6 -8.12 4.88 -1.17
CA PRO A 6 -7.92 4.38 0.18
C PRO A 6 -6.98 3.17 0.16
N VAL A 7 -5.92 3.23 0.94
CA VAL A 7 -4.95 2.14 1.07
C VAL A 7 -4.83 1.77 2.55
N LYS A 8 -5.01 0.50 2.86
CA LYS A 8 -4.96 -0.06 4.23
C LYS A 8 -3.58 -0.59 4.62
N PHE A 9 -2.54 -0.10 3.98
CA PHE A 9 -1.16 -0.52 4.17
C PHE A 9 -0.22 0.65 3.83
N PRO A 10 0.95 0.81 4.46
CA PRO A 10 1.89 1.89 4.17
C PRO A 10 2.63 1.69 2.84
N LEU A 11 1.89 1.71 1.73
CA LEU A 11 2.39 1.45 0.38
C LEU A 11 3.50 2.41 -0.03
N LEU A 12 3.41 3.67 0.40
CA LEU A 12 4.42 4.69 0.15
C LEU A 12 5.80 4.29 0.68
N LEU A 13 5.84 3.68 1.87
CA LEU A 13 7.07 3.19 2.49
C LEU A 13 7.53 1.86 1.90
N ALA A 14 6.60 1.00 1.48
CA ALA A 14 6.94 -0.29 0.88
C ALA A 14 7.62 -0.15 -0.47
N GLN A 15 7.07 0.69 -1.34
CA GLN A 15 7.58 0.89 -2.71
C GLN A 15 8.67 1.97 -2.78
N GLY A 16 8.65 2.92 -1.84
CA GLY A 16 9.40 4.14 -1.97
C GLY A 16 8.79 5.06 -3.05
N VAL A 17 9.27 6.28 -3.07
CA VAL A 17 8.82 7.31 -4.02
C VAL A 17 9.98 8.24 -4.34
N GLU A 18 10.11 8.62 -5.60
CA GLU A 18 10.95 9.71 -6.03
C GLU A 18 10.16 10.62 -6.98
N GLY A 19 10.12 11.90 -6.67
CA GLY A 19 9.41 12.88 -7.49
C GLY A 19 9.94 14.28 -7.29
N ILE A 20 9.87 15.07 -8.36
CA ILE A 20 10.32 16.45 -8.40
C ILE A 20 9.14 17.31 -8.82
N ALA A 21 8.88 18.37 -8.06
CA ALA A 21 7.90 19.39 -8.37
C ALA A 21 8.55 20.77 -8.34
N VAL A 22 7.80 21.81 -8.66
CA VAL A 22 8.33 23.18 -8.57
C VAL A 22 8.53 23.56 -7.11
N GLY A 23 9.78 23.78 -6.73
CA GLY A 23 10.16 24.16 -5.37
C GLY A 23 10.13 23.03 -4.33
N LEU A 24 9.70 21.82 -4.68
CA LEU A 24 9.60 20.68 -3.78
C LEU A 24 10.14 19.42 -4.46
N SER A 25 10.68 18.52 -3.64
CA SER A 25 11.04 17.16 -4.08
C SER A 25 10.73 16.18 -2.97
N SER A 26 10.47 14.94 -3.33
CA SER A 26 10.34 13.84 -2.38
C SER A 26 11.23 12.69 -2.81
N LYS A 27 11.91 12.08 -1.86
CA LYS A 27 12.68 10.87 -2.05
C LYS A 27 12.56 9.98 -0.81
N ILE A 28 11.63 9.06 -0.88
CA ILE A 28 11.35 8.08 0.17
C ILE A 28 11.90 6.73 -0.32
N LEU A 29 12.79 6.14 0.46
CA LEU A 29 13.40 4.86 0.12
C LEU A 29 12.44 3.71 0.44
N PRO A 30 12.47 2.60 -0.32
CA PRO A 30 11.65 1.43 -0.06
C PRO A 30 12.04 0.73 1.24
N HIS A 31 11.09 0.04 1.84
CA HIS A 31 11.24 -0.72 3.09
C HIS A 31 10.73 -2.15 2.92
N ASN A 32 11.15 -3.04 3.80
CA ASN A 32 10.68 -4.42 3.82
C ASN A 32 9.22 -4.49 4.27
N PHE A 33 8.41 -5.25 3.53
CA PHE A 33 6.98 -5.41 3.80
C PHE A 33 6.69 -5.98 5.20
N ASN A 34 7.42 -7.03 5.60
CA ASN A 34 7.21 -7.66 6.90
C ASN A 34 7.61 -6.72 8.05
N GLU A 35 8.72 -6.00 7.90
CA GLU A 35 9.16 -5.02 8.89
C GLU A 35 8.16 -3.86 9.03
N LEU A 36 7.53 -3.41 7.95
CA LEU A 36 6.46 -2.41 7.99
C LEU A 36 5.23 -2.92 8.73
N CYS A 37 4.83 -4.17 8.52
CA CYS A 37 3.73 -4.79 9.25
C CYS A 37 4.06 -4.91 10.74
N ASP A 38 5.27 -5.36 11.09
CA ASP A 38 5.72 -5.49 12.47
C ASP A 38 5.78 -4.14 13.18
N ALA A 39 6.26 -3.10 12.50
CA ALA A 39 6.28 -1.73 13.01
C ALA A 39 4.86 -1.17 13.23
N SER A 40 3.92 -1.46 12.34
CA SER A 40 2.51 -1.07 12.50
C SER A 40 1.88 -1.75 13.70
N ILE A 41 2.17 -3.05 13.90
CA ILE A 41 1.70 -3.82 15.07
C ILE A 41 2.31 -3.26 16.36
N ALA A 42 3.62 -2.97 16.36
CA ALA A 42 4.31 -2.38 17.51
C ALA A 42 3.69 -1.03 17.90
N TYR A 43 3.45 -0.17 16.91
CA TYR A 43 2.80 1.13 17.12
C TYR A 43 1.41 0.99 17.76
N LEU A 44 0.57 0.09 17.26
CA LEU A 44 -0.78 -0.15 17.80
C LEU A 44 -0.74 -0.71 19.23
N ARG A 45 0.34 -1.38 19.60
CA ARG A 45 0.58 -1.89 20.97
C ARG A 45 1.24 -0.87 21.90
N GLY A 46 1.54 0.33 21.41
CA GLY A 46 2.26 1.36 22.18
C GLY A 46 3.73 1.03 22.43
N GLN A 47 4.34 0.19 21.57
CA GLN A 47 5.74 -0.19 21.61
C GLN A 47 6.56 0.66 20.63
N ASP A 48 7.83 0.83 20.93
CA ASP A 48 8.77 1.50 20.05
C ASP A 48 9.11 0.59 18.86
N PHE A 49 9.41 1.21 17.72
CA PHE A 49 9.88 0.54 16.51
C PHE A 49 10.93 1.38 15.80
N GLN A 50 11.72 0.74 14.96
CA GLN A 50 12.69 1.39 14.11
C GLN A 50 12.64 0.78 12.71
N LEU A 51 12.67 1.63 11.69
CA LEU A 51 12.63 1.24 10.29
C LEU A 51 13.87 1.73 9.55
N TYR A 52 14.45 0.84 8.76
CA TYR A 52 15.52 1.15 7.84
C TYR A 52 15.12 0.77 6.42
N PRO A 53 15.64 1.48 5.39
CA PRO A 53 15.42 1.10 4.02
C PRO A 53 15.88 -0.33 3.73
N ASP A 54 15.14 -1.01 2.86
CA ASP A 54 15.47 -2.32 2.34
C ASP A 54 15.24 -2.35 0.83
N PHE A 55 16.24 -2.78 0.08
CA PHE A 55 16.23 -2.70 -1.37
C PHE A 55 16.09 -4.09 -2.00
N GLN A 56 15.18 -4.23 -2.95
CA GLN A 56 15.01 -5.47 -3.71
C GLN A 56 16.26 -5.86 -4.51
N THR A 57 17.09 -4.87 -4.86
CA THR A 57 18.37 -5.10 -5.55
C THR A 57 19.46 -5.70 -4.64
N GLY A 58 19.21 -5.78 -3.34
CA GLY A 58 20.17 -6.28 -2.35
C GLY A 58 21.29 -5.27 -2.04
N GLY A 59 22.46 -5.80 -1.71
CA GLY A 59 23.62 -5.02 -1.26
C GLY A 59 23.65 -4.83 0.24
N SER A 60 24.57 -3.96 0.69
CA SER A 60 24.71 -3.56 2.09
C SER A 60 24.43 -2.07 2.24
N ILE A 61 23.84 -1.68 3.36
CA ILE A 61 23.50 -0.29 3.64
C ILE A 61 24.12 0.17 4.96
N ASP A 62 24.74 1.35 4.95
CA ASP A 62 25.12 2.07 6.15
C ASP A 62 24.05 3.12 6.47
N VAL A 63 23.37 2.92 7.57
CA VAL A 63 22.25 3.74 8.05
C VAL A 63 22.64 4.69 9.18
N SER A 64 23.93 4.78 9.53
CA SER A 64 24.41 5.58 10.67
C SER A 64 23.99 7.06 10.59
N LYS A 65 23.79 7.58 9.39
CA LYS A 65 23.36 8.96 9.11
C LYS A 65 21.98 9.05 8.46
N TYR A 66 21.18 8.00 8.55
CA TYR A 66 19.87 7.93 7.88
C TYR A 66 18.87 8.95 8.42
N ASN A 67 18.92 9.25 9.72
CA ASN A 67 18.04 10.20 10.39
C ASN A 67 16.54 9.97 10.08
N ASP A 68 16.10 8.70 10.16
CA ASP A 68 14.71 8.31 9.93
C ASP A 68 14.09 8.87 8.61
N GLY A 69 14.90 9.03 7.59
CA GLY A 69 14.47 9.49 6.26
C GLY A 69 14.21 10.99 6.13
N GLU A 70 14.52 11.78 7.14
CA GLU A 70 14.39 13.24 7.09
C GLU A 70 15.39 13.87 6.11
N ARG A 71 15.03 15.04 5.65
CA ARG A 71 15.91 15.88 4.83
C ARG A 71 17.20 16.18 5.56
N GLY A 72 18.34 15.97 4.88
CA GLY A 72 19.68 16.12 5.45
C GLY A 72 20.28 14.81 5.96
N GLY A 73 19.48 13.74 6.06
CA GLY A 73 19.98 12.39 6.25
C GLY A 73 20.67 11.84 5.00
N MET A 74 21.44 10.77 5.17
CA MET A 74 22.15 10.09 4.09
C MET A 74 22.32 8.62 4.43
N VAL A 75 22.20 7.76 3.43
CA VAL A 75 22.62 6.37 3.49
C VAL A 75 23.67 6.08 2.45
N LYS A 76 24.57 5.14 2.76
CA LYS A 76 25.53 4.61 1.79
C LYS A 76 25.15 3.18 1.46
N VAL A 77 25.02 2.91 0.17
CA VAL A 77 24.63 1.58 -0.33
C VAL A 77 25.81 1.01 -1.09
N ARG A 78 26.22 -0.21 -0.74
CA ARG A 78 27.32 -0.95 -1.34
C ARG A 78 26.85 -2.16 -2.09
N ALA A 79 27.46 -2.40 -3.24
CA ALA A 79 27.35 -3.66 -3.96
C ALA A 79 27.84 -4.82 -3.09
N LYS A 80 27.29 -6.01 -3.30
CA LYS A 80 27.81 -7.23 -2.72
C LYS A 80 28.88 -7.79 -3.65
N ILE A 81 30.13 -7.76 -3.18
CA ILE A 81 31.30 -8.20 -3.91
C ILE A 81 31.93 -9.38 -3.18
N ASN A 82 32.05 -10.49 -3.90
CA ASN A 82 32.67 -11.71 -3.40
C ASN A 82 34.03 -11.94 -4.07
N LYS A 83 34.98 -12.43 -3.32
CA LYS A 83 36.28 -12.85 -3.85
C LYS A 83 36.16 -14.31 -4.30
N LEU A 84 36.18 -14.55 -5.61
CA LEU A 84 36.15 -15.91 -6.17
C LEU A 84 37.55 -16.56 -6.04
N ASP A 85 38.58 -15.83 -6.40
CA ASP A 85 39.96 -16.21 -6.26
C ASP A 85 40.87 -14.96 -6.09
N ASN A 86 42.17 -15.15 -6.10
CA ASN A 86 43.13 -14.03 -5.94
C ASN A 86 43.18 -13.08 -7.15
N LYS A 87 42.51 -13.42 -8.25
CA LYS A 87 42.53 -12.68 -9.52
C LYS A 87 41.19 -12.21 -9.97
N THR A 88 40.10 -12.68 -9.34
CA THR A 88 38.73 -12.43 -9.81
C THR A 88 37.82 -12.06 -8.65
N LEU A 89 37.13 -10.94 -8.80
CA LEU A 89 36.02 -10.50 -7.93
C LEU A 89 34.69 -10.67 -8.66
N SER A 90 33.65 -11.07 -7.94
CA SER A 90 32.28 -11.21 -8.46
C SER A 90 31.37 -10.23 -7.76
N ILE A 91 30.64 -9.42 -8.52
CA ILE A 91 29.60 -8.55 -8.04
C ILE A 91 28.26 -9.25 -8.27
N THR A 92 27.55 -9.59 -7.20
CA THR A 92 26.28 -10.34 -7.26
C THR A 92 25.07 -9.49 -6.93
N GLU A 93 25.23 -8.35 -6.31
CA GLU A 93 24.18 -7.38 -6.03
C GLU A 93 24.73 -5.98 -6.26
N ILE A 94 23.96 -5.14 -6.94
CA ILE A 94 24.33 -3.76 -7.27
C ILE A 94 23.58 -2.76 -6.39
N PRO A 95 24.10 -1.56 -6.15
CA PRO A 95 23.42 -0.55 -5.36
C PRO A 95 22.09 -0.10 -5.98
N PHE A 96 21.14 0.20 -5.11
CA PHE A 96 19.83 0.72 -5.50
C PHE A 96 19.94 1.95 -6.41
N GLY A 97 19.13 1.97 -7.47
CA GLY A 97 19.12 3.07 -8.46
C GLY A 97 20.22 2.98 -9.52
N LYS A 98 21.08 1.96 -9.48
CA LYS A 98 22.09 1.71 -10.52
C LYS A 98 21.67 0.55 -11.42
N THR A 99 22.22 0.56 -12.62
CA THR A 99 22.03 -0.52 -13.61
C THR A 99 23.33 -1.30 -13.80
N VAL A 100 23.23 -2.56 -14.18
CA VAL A 100 24.40 -3.41 -14.44
C VAL A 100 25.35 -2.78 -15.47
N PRO A 101 24.89 -2.31 -16.64
CA PRO A 101 25.76 -1.62 -17.58
C PRO A 101 26.42 -0.37 -16.99
N GLY A 102 25.66 0.41 -16.19
CA GLY A 102 26.19 1.61 -15.55
C GLY A 102 27.33 1.32 -14.55
N VAL A 103 27.18 0.26 -13.77
CA VAL A 103 28.24 -0.19 -12.85
C VAL A 103 29.48 -0.65 -13.63
N CYS A 104 29.30 -1.46 -14.66
CA CYS A 104 30.40 -1.89 -15.52
C CYS A 104 31.14 -0.71 -16.16
N GLU A 105 30.40 0.26 -16.69
CA GLU A 105 30.97 1.46 -17.30
C GLU A 105 31.75 2.31 -16.27
N SER A 106 31.25 2.44 -15.04
CA SER A 106 31.92 3.15 -13.98
C SER A 106 33.25 2.49 -13.58
N ILE A 107 33.29 1.15 -13.59
CA ILE A 107 34.55 0.39 -13.31
C ILE A 107 35.56 0.61 -14.42
N VAL A 108 35.13 0.51 -15.69
CA VAL A 108 36.01 0.76 -16.84
C VAL A 108 36.59 2.18 -16.81
N LYS A 109 35.73 3.19 -16.60
CA LYS A 109 36.17 4.58 -16.48
C LYS A 109 37.17 4.82 -15.34
N ALA A 110 36.97 4.14 -14.20
CA ALA A 110 37.89 4.22 -13.08
C ALA A 110 39.26 3.58 -13.42
N SER A 111 39.23 2.48 -14.19
CA SER A 111 40.47 1.84 -14.68
C SER A 111 41.23 2.72 -15.68
N GLU A 112 40.55 3.34 -16.64
CA GLU A 112 41.13 4.28 -17.60
C GLU A 112 41.73 5.49 -16.93
N LYS A 113 41.17 5.98 -15.83
CA LYS A 113 41.70 7.05 -15.01
C LYS A 113 42.84 6.59 -14.08
N GLY A 114 43.27 5.34 -14.14
CA GLY A 114 44.34 4.78 -13.32
C GLY A 114 44.00 4.62 -11.84
N LYS A 115 42.73 4.74 -11.43
CA LYS A 115 42.28 4.58 -10.05
C LYS A 115 42.25 3.13 -9.61
N ILE A 116 41.95 2.21 -10.54
CA ILE A 116 41.88 0.78 -10.34
C ILE A 116 42.70 0.09 -11.43
N LYS A 117 43.36 -1.00 -11.06
CA LYS A 117 44.14 -1.82 -12.01
C LYS A 117 43.40 -3.12 -12.27
N ILE A 118 42.61 -3.16 -13.33
CA ILE A 118 41.87 -4.34 -13.77
C ILE A 118 42.36 -4.77 -15.18
N ARG A 119 42.17 -6.04 -15.46
CA ARG A 119 42.44 -6.60 -16.78
C ARG A 119 41.20 -6.54 -17.67
N LYS A 120 40.01 -6.90 -17.09
CA LYS A 120 38.78 -7.08 -17.84
C LYS A 120 37.60 -7.02 -16.90
N VAL A 121 36.45 -6.55 -17.40
CA VAL A 121 35.11 -6.65 -16.76
C VAL A 121 34.25 -7.50 -17.68
N GLU A 122 33.57 -8.49 -17.15
CA GLU A 122 32.61 -9.33 -17.86
C GLU A 122 31.25 -9.25 -17.19
N ASP A 123 30.24 -8.94 -17.97
CA ASP A 123 28.85 -9.01 -17.55
C ASP A 123 28.27 -10.37 -17.92
N LEU A 124 28.01 -11.22 -16.95
CA LEU A 124 27.39 -12.53 -17.06
C LEU A 124 25.95 -12.53 -16.51
N THR A 125 25.38 -11.35 -16.32
CA THR A 125 24.06 -11.21 -15.76
C THR A 125 23.02 -11.89 -16.65
N SER A 126 22.21 -12.75 -16.01
CA SER A 126 21.07 -13.42 -16.63
C SER A 126 19.82 -13.17 -15.75
N GLU A 127 19.29 -14.17 -15.13
CA GLU A 127 18.23 -14.07 -14.13
C GLU A 127 18.74 -13.44 -12.82
N LYS A 128 20.03 -13.63 -12.53
CA LYS A 128 20.74 -13.05 -11.39
C LYS A 128 21.88 -12.17 -11.85
N VAL A 129 22.14 -11.10 -11.11
CA VAL A 129 23.27 -10.22 -11.38
C VAL A 129 24.58 -10.97 -11.16
N GLU A 130 25.45 -10.95 -12.14
CA GLU A 130 26.81 -11.47 -12.05
C GLU A 130 27.76 -10.65 -12.93
N ILE A 131 28.63 -9.88 -12.30
CA ILE A 131 29.69 -9.11 -12.94
C ILE A 131 31.03 -9.64 -12.43
N LEU A 132 31.87 -10.11 -13.36
CA LEU A 132 33.23 -10.55 -13.04
C LEU A 132 34.22 -9.43 -13.31
N VAL A 133 35.03 -9.10 -12.30
CA VAL A 133 36.15 -8.14 -12.38
C VAL A 133 37.44 -8.91 -12.30
N HIS A 134 38.14 -8.99 -13.42
CA HIS A 134 39.44 -9.67 -13.51
C HIS A 134 40.55 -8.67 -13.19
N LEU A 135 41.33 -8.98 -12.18
CA LEU A 135 42.44 -8.12 -11.71
C LEU A 135 43.65 -8.21 -12.62
N ALA A 136 44.43 -7.13 -12.67
CA ALA A 136 45.75 -7.14 -13.29
C ALA A 136 46.71 -8.02 -12.49
N PRO A 137 47.74 -8.61 -13.13
CA PRO A 137 48.77 -9.39 -12.44
C PRO A 137 49.46 -8.59 -11.31
N GLY A 138 49.66 -9.23 -10.16
CA GLY A 138 50.34 -8.64 -9.03
C GLY A 138 49.58 -7.61 -8.19
N VAL A 139 48.29 -7.45 -8.48
CA VAL A 139 47.42 -6.52 -7.74
C VAL A 139 46.71 -7.26 -6.60
N SER A 140 46.66 -6.63 -5.43
CA SER A 140 45.93 -7.14 -4.25
C SER A 140 44.42 -7.06 -4.48
N SER A 141 43.70 -8.17 -4.27
CA SER A 141 42.27 -8.21 -4.34
C SER A 141 41.59 -7.34 -3.27
N ASP A 142 42.13 -7.28 -2.07
CA ASP A 142 41.56 -6.49 -0.98
C ASP A 142 41.67 -4.97 -1.24
N LYS A 143 42.83 -4.53 -1.75
CA LYS A 143 43.00 -3.12 -2.16
C LYS A 143 42.15 -2.74 -3.34
N THR A 144 41.92 -3.67 -4.27
CA THR A 144 41.00 -3.44 -5.41
C THR A 144 39.55 -3.39 -4.96
N LEU A 145 39.18 -4.21 -4.00
CA LEU A 145 37.82 -4.15 -3.39
C LEU A 145 37.55 -2.78 -2.78
N ASP A 146 38.46 -2.26 -1.99
CA ASP A 146 38.35 -0.92 -1.40
C ASP A 146 38.30 0.17 -2.48
N ALA A 147 39.12 0.03 -3.52
CA ALA A 147 39.13 0.96 -4.65
C ALA A 147 37.83 0.93 -5.46
N LEU A 148 37.19 -0.24 -5.64
CA LEU A 148 35.88 -0.36 -6.26
C LEU A 148 34.79 0.44 -5.48
N TYR A 149 34.79 0.34 -4.17
CA TYR A 149 33.88 1.13 -3.35
C TYR A 149 34.22 2.64 -3.38
N ALA A 150 35.49 3.00 -3.42
CA ALA A 150 35.90 4.40 -3.37
C ALA A 150 35.71 5.17 -4.70
N PHE A 151 35.87 4.50 -5.85
CA PHE A 151 36.00 5.17 -7.14
C PHE A 151 34.96 4.75 -8.19
N THR A 152 34.08 3.85 -7.87
CA THR A 152 33.05 3.36 -8.81
C THR A 152 31.64 3.42 -8.22
N ASP A 153 30.65 3.09 -9.02
CA ASP A 153 29.26 2.97 -8.59
C ASP A 153 28.98 1.72 -7.74
N CYS A 154 30.02 1.01 -7.29
CA CYS A 154 29.88 -0.06 -6.30
C CYS A 154 29.52 0.45 -4.90
N GLU A 155 29.74 1.72 -4.60
CA GLU A 155 29.18 2.43 -3.44
C GLU A 155 28.50 3.70 -3.94
N VAL A 156 27.28 3.95 -3.48
CA VAL A 156 26.57 5.19 -3.78
C VAL A 156 25.98 5.78 -2.50
N SER A 157 25.95 7.10 -2.44
CA SER A 157 25.30 7.83 -1.36
C SER A 157 23.91 8.28 -1.83
N ILE A 158 22.89 8.05 -1.01
CA ILE A 158 21.52 8.46 -1.28
C ILE A 158 21.05 9.34 -0.13
N SER A 159 20.55 10.53 -0.46
CA SER A 159 19.97 11.45 0.51
C SER A 159 18.45 11.38 0.46
N PRO A 160 17.78 10.85 1.48
CA PRO A 160 16.32 10.83 1.55
C PRO A 160 15.77 12.24 1.78
N ASN A 161 14.53 12.43 1.42
CA ASN A 161 13.76 13.63 1.69
C ASN A 161 12.29 13.25 1.75
N CYS A 162 11.81 12.93 2.94
CA CYS A 162 10.43 12.51 3.13
C CYS A 162 9.49 13.70 3.12
N CYS A 163 8.99 14.04 1.93
CA CYS A 163 7.96 15.04 1.72
C CYS A 163 6.69 14.36 1.24
N VAL A 164 5.60 14.51 1.98
CA VAL A 164 4.29 13.90 1.67
C VAL A 164 3.21 14.96 1.61
N ILE A 165 2.14 14.68 0.88
CA ILE A 165 0.95 15.52 0.88
C ILE A 165 -0.04 14.94 1.89
N ASP A 166 -0.41 15.75 2.87
CA ASP A 166 -1.41 15.45 3.87
C ASP A 166 -2.39 16.63 3.96
N ASP A 167 -3.67 16.35 3.89
CA ASP A 167 -4.74 17.38 3.85
C ASP A 167 -4.45 18.47 2.81
N LYS A 168 -4.08 18.07 1.59
CA LYS A 168 -3.78 18.95 0.45
C LYS A 168 -2.58 19.88 0.64
N LYS A 169 -1.77 19.67 1.66
CA LYS A 169 -0.56 20.46 1.97
C LYS A 169 0.68 19.56 2.00
N PRO A 170 1.83 20.07 1.56
CA PRO A 170 3.09 19.36 1.69
C PRO A 170 3.57 19.39 3.14
N HIS A 171 4.01 18.26 3.65
CA HIS A 171 4.60 18.09 4.96
C HIS A 171 5.94 17.37 4.85
N PHE A 172 6.95 17.90 5.53
CA PHE A 172 8.23 17.21 5.71
C PHE A 172 8.16 16.42 7.00
N LEU A 173 8.20 15.10 6.88
CA LEU A 173 8.04 14.16 7.98
C LEU A 173 9.23 13.19 8.01
N ASN A 174 9.35 12.45 9.10
CA ASN A 174 10.21 11.27 9.13
C ASN A 174 9.39 10.01 8.75
N VAL A 175 10.10 8.92 8.47
CA VAL A 175 9.48 7.65 8.07
C VAL A 175 8.60 7.08 9.18
N SER A 176 9.01 7.20 10.43
CA SER A 176 8.21 6.75 11.59
C SER A 176 6.88 7.50 11.68
N ALA A 177 6.87 8.81 11.43
CA ALA A 177 5.62 9.59 11.42
C ALA A 177 4.70 9.19 10.26
N VAL A 178 5.25 8.91 9.08
CA VAL A 178 4.48 8.40 7.93
C VAL A 178 3.85 7.06 8.25
N LEU A 179 4.61 6.14 8.88
CA LEU A 179 4.07 4.84 9.29
C LEU A 179 2.91 4.99 10.28
N LYS A 180 3.07 5.82 11.30
CA LYS A 180 2.03 6.09 12.31
C LYS A 180 0.76 6.63 11.67
N LYS A 181 0.89 7.65 10.80
CA LYS A 181 -0.26 8.20 10.05
C LYS A 181 -0.94 7.16 9.17
N SER A 182 -0.18 6.35 8.46
CA SER A 182 -0.71 5.27 7.61
C SER A 182 -1.46 4.23 8.44
N THR A 183 -0.95 3.86 9.61
CA THR A 183 -1.57 2.89 10.52
C THR A 183 -2.86 3.44 11.12
N ASP A 184 -2.86 4.70 11.58
CA ASP A 184 -4.06 5.38 12.08
C ASP A 184 -5.13 5.49 11.00
N ASN A 185 -4.75 5.84 9.78
CA ASN A 185 -5.66 5.90 8.63
C ASN A 185 -6.24 4.51 8.30
N THR A 186 -5.43 3.46 8.36
CA THR A 186 -5.89 2.08 8.17
C THR A 186 -6.96 1.71 9.18
N LEU A 187 -6.74 2.04 10.46
CA LEU A 187 -7.71 1.78 11.52
C LEU A 187 -9.03 2.54 11.29
N ALA A 188 -8.94 3.82 10.89
CA ALA A 188 -10.11 4.63 10.57
C ALA A 188 -10.89 4.09 9.36
N LEU A 189 -10.19 3.65 8.31
CA LEU A 189 -10.80 3.06 7.12
C LEU A 189 -11.50 1.73 7.43
N LEU A 190 -10.89 0.86 8.24
CA LEU A 190 -11.50 -0.40 8.66
C LEU A 190 -12.77 -0.16 9.50
N ARG A 191 -12.74 0.82 10.40
CA ARG A 191 -13.93 1.20 11.16
C ARG A 191 -15.04 1.68 10.24
N LYS A 192 -14.72 2.57 9.32
CA LYS A 192 -15.69 3.10 8.34
C LYS A 192 -16.27 2.00 7.44
N GLU A 193 -15.45 1.06 7.01
CA GLU A 193 -15.90 -0.11 6.24
C GLU A 193 -16.93 -0.95 7.02
N LEU A 194 -16.66 -1.19 8.30
CA LEU A 194 -17.59 -1.92 9.18
C LEU A 194 -18.88 -1.13 9.44
N GLU A 195 -18.80 0.19 9.60
CA GLU A 195 -19.97 1.06 9.75
C GLU A 195 -20.84 1.00 8.50
N ILE A 196 -20.28 1.14 7.31
CA ILE A 196 -21.01 1.00 6.04
C ILE A 196 -21.67 -0.37 5.95
N ARG A 197 -20.94 -1.44 6.27
CA ARG A 197 -21.48 -2.79 6.23
C ARG A 197 -22.59 -3.01 7.24
N LYS A 198 -22.47 -2.43 8.42
CA LYS A 198 -23.54 -2.42 9.43
C LYS A 198 -24.81 -1.74 8.89
N ASP A 199 -24.66 -0.57 8.27
CA ASP A 199 -25.80 0.18 7.72
C ASP A 199 -26.48 -0.58 6.57
N GLU A 200 -25.73 -1.20 5.67
CA GLU A 200 -26.26 -2.08 4.62
C GLU A 200 -27.06 -3.26 5.20
N LEU A 201 -26.55 -3.87 6.27
CA LEU A 201 -27.24 -4.98 6.93
C LEU A 201 -28.50 -4.52 7.67
N LEU A 202 -28.47 -3.34 8.29
CA LEU A 202 -29.64 -2.76 8.94
C LEU A 202 -30.72 -2.43 7.90
N GLU A 203 -30.39 -1.87 6.74
CA GLU A 203 -31.33 -1.66 5.65
C GLU A 203 -31.91 -2.98 5.12
N SER A 204 -31.08 -4.00 4.97
CA SER A 204 -31.51 -5.33 4.57
C SER A 204 -32.48 -5.95 5.60
N LEU A 205 -32.18 -5.78 6.90
CA LEU A 205 -33.02 -6.25 8.00
C LEU A 205 -34.34 -5.49 8.02
N HIS A 206 -34.33 -4.19 7.85
CA HIS A 206 -35.51 -3.35 7.78
C HIS A 206 -36.45 -3.83 6.68
N PHE A 207 -35.97 -3.99 5.45
CA PHE A 207 -36.78 -4.46 4.34
C PHE A 207 -37.26 -5.90 4.53
N ALA A 208 -36.40 -6.80 5.04
CA ALA A 208 -36.82 -8.17 5.33
C ALA A 208 -37.93 -8.24 6.41
N SER A 209 -37.91 -7.35 7.40
CA SER A 209 -38.96 -7.25 8.41
C SER A 209 -40.28 -6.75 7.82
N LEU A 210 -40.20 -5.73 6.95
CA LEU A 210 -41.37 -5.25 6.20
C LEU A 210 -41.95 -6.36 5.30
N GLU A 211 -41.11 -7.05 4.52
CA GLU A 211 -41.51 -8.16 3.65
C GLU A 211 -42.17 -9.27 4.45
N LYS A 212 -41.60 -9.62 5.60
CA LYS A 212 -42.15 -10.65 6.49
C LYS A 212 -43.59 -10.30 6.90
N ILE A 213 -43.82 -9.11 7.45
CA ILE A 213 -45.12 -8.67 7.93
C ILE A 213 -46.10 -8.55 6.76
N PHE A 214 -45.66 -7.97 5.63
CA PHE A 214 -46.51 -7.84 4.42
C PHE A 214 -47.03 -9.19 3.92
N ILE A 215 -46.21 -10.26 4.02
CA ILE A 215 -46.57 -11.60 3.59
C ILE A 215 -47.40 -12.34 4.66
N GLU A 216 -46.93 -12.33 5.94
CA GLU A 216 -47.61 -13.04 7.04
C GLU A 216 -49.01 -12.52 7.30
N GLU A 217 -49.19 -11.20 7.31
CA GLU A 217 -50.46 -10.52 7.47
C GLU A 217 -51.32 -10.49 6.19
N ARG A 218 -50.77 -11.04 5.10
CA ARG A 218 -51.45 -11.14 3.79
C ARG A 218 -51.95 -9.80 3.27
N ILE A 219 -51.27 -8.70 3.54
CA ILE A 219 -51.64 -7.34 3.14
C ILE A 219 -51.88 -7.26 1.63
N TYR A 220 -51.13 -8.00 0.84
CA TYR A 220 -51.30 -8.11 -0.62
C TYR A 220 -52.64 -8.74 -1.08
N LYS A 221 -53.43 -9.32 -0.15
CA LYS A 221 -54.78 -9.91 -0.42
C LYS A 221 -55.92 -9.07 0.14
N ASP A 222 -55.61 -7.93 0.73
CA ASP A 222 -56.66 -7.05 1.26
C ASP A 222 -57.50 -6.46 0.13
N LYS A 223 -58.83 -6.52 0.28
CA LYS A 223 -59.77 -5.99 -0.73
C LYS A 223 -59.53 -4.51 -1.04
N LYS A 224 -59.18 -3.71 -0.01
CA LYS A 224 -58.82 -2.29 -0.19
C LYS A 224 -57.56 -2.09 -1.03
N PHE A 225 -56.61 -2.99 -0.94
CA PHE A 225 -55.43 -2.97 -1.77
C PHE A 225 -55.74 -3.35 -3.22
N GLU A 226 -56.51 -4.43 -3.42
CA GLU A 226 -56.93 -4.90 -4.75
C GLU A 226 -57.82 -3.92 -5.50
N GLN A 227 -58.63 -3.14 -4.78
CA GLN A 227 -59.59 -2.17 -5.33
C GLN A 227 -59.08 -0.73 -5.26
N ALA A 228 -57.83 -0.49 -4.96
CA ALA A 228 -57.28 0.85 -4.89
C ALA A 228 -57.35 1.57 -6.25
N GLU A 229 -57.93 2.78 -6.25
CA GLU A 229 -58.14 3.56 -7.48
C GLU A 229 -56.83 4.03 -8.13
N ASN A 230 -55.79 4.17 -7.32
CA ASN A 230 -54.45 4.64 -7.77
C ASN A 230 -53.36 4.10 -6.85
N MET A 231 -52.11 4.32 -7.27
CA MET A 231 -50.94 3.86 -6.55
C MET A 231 -50.81 4.50 -5.15
N ASP A 232 -51.19 5.76 -4.98
CA ASP A 232 -51.12 6.46 -3.72
C ASP A 232 -52.09 5.89 -2.68
N ALA A 233 -53.32 5.59 -3.09
CA ALA A 233 -54.32 4.91 -2.22
C ALA A 233 -53.85 3.52 -1.80
N ALA A 234 -53.21 2.78 -2.70
CA ALA A 234 -52.59 1.50 -2.36
C ALA A 234 -51.46 1.64 -1.35
N CYS A 235 -50.56 2.66 -1.50
CA CYS A 235 -49.51 2.95 -0.55
C CYS A 235 -50.05 3.33 0.83
N GLU A 236 -51.06 4.20 0.90
CA GLU A 236 -51.70 4.61 2.16
C GLU A 236 -52.28 3.41 2.91
N HIS A 237 -52.95 2.52 2.19
CA HIS A 237 -53.54 1.30 2.79
C HIS A 237 -52.44 0.39 3.37
N ILE A 238 -51.33 0.18 2.65
CA ILE A 238 -50.20 -0.61 3.14
C ILE A 238 -49.60 0.05 4.38
N ASP A 239 -49.42 1.37 4.38
CA ASP A 239 -48.89 2.13 5.50
C ASP A 239 -49.76 2.01 6.76
N GLU A 240 -51.08 2.16 6.60
CA GLU A 240 -52.05 1.93 7.69
C GLU A 240 -51.93 0.52 8.29
N ARG A 241 -51.77 -0.49 7.46
CA ARG A 241 -51.62 -1.89 7.87
C ARG A 241 -50.28 -2.18 8.57
N LEU A 242 -49.24 -1.48 8.19
CA LEU A 242 -47.91 -1.58 8.81
C LEU A 242 -47.76 -0.78 10.10
N THR A 243 -48.59 0.23 10.32
CA THR A 243 -48.50 1.14 11.50
C THR A 243 -48.44 0.42 12.85
N PRO A 244 -49.20 -0.65 13.14
CA PRO A 244 -49.09 -1.38 14.42
C PRO A 244 -47.72 -2.04 14.64
N TYR A 245 -46.97 -2.27 13.57
CA TYR A 245 -45.68 -2.96 13.59
C TYR A 245 -44.48 -2.01 13.57
N TYR A 246 -44.69 -0.71 13.44
CA TYR A 246 -43.61 0.31 13.37
C TYR A 246 -42.55 0.19 14.46
N PRO A 247 -42.91 -0.09 15.74
CA PRO A 247 -41.90 -0.26 16.78
C PRO A 247 -40.92 -1.43 16.57
N GLN A 248 -41.21 -2.35 15.67
CA GLN A 248 -40.41 -3.52 15.36
C GLN A 248 -39.37 -3.24 14.26
N PHE A 249 -39.49 -2.13 13.55
CA PHE A 249 -38.61 -1.78 12.43
C PHE A 249 -37.42 -1.01 12.88
N VAL A 250 -36.34 -1.13 12.10
CA VAL A 250 -35.05 -0.50 12.38
C VAL A 250 -35.13 1.04 12.25
N ARG A 251 -35.95 1.51 11.32
CA ARG A 251 -36.19 2.93 11.04
C ARG A 251 -37.65 3.14 10.59
N GLU A 252 -38.01 4.41 10.39
CA GLU A 252 -39.32 4.78 9.86
C GLU A 252 -39.53 4.22 8.45
N VAL A 253 -40.76 3.82 8.17
CA VAL A 253 -41.15 3.31 6.86
C VAL A 253 -41.37 4.47 5.91
N THR A 254 -40.73 4.41 4.75
CA THR A 254 -40.84 5.43 3.72
C THR A 254 -41.78 4.96 2.58
N LYS A 255 -42.24 5.91 1.76
CA LYS A 255 -43.03 5.59 0.56
C LYS A 255 -42.25 4.69 -0.41
N GLU A 256 -40.95 4.86 -0.49
CA GLU A 256 -40.05 4.01 -1.31
C GLU A 256 -40.07 2.55 -0.82
N ASP A 257 -40.02 2.35 0.49
CA ASP A 257 -40.10 1.00 1.09
C ASP A 257 -41.44 0.32 0.70
N ILE A 258 -42.52 1.05 0.75
CA ILE A 258 -43.88 0.53 0.39
C ILE A 258 -43.96 0.21 -1.10
N LEU A 259 -43.47 1.08 -1.97
CA LEU A 259 -43.38 0.82 -3.41
C LEU A 259 -42.57 -0.43 -3.72
N ARG A 260 -41.47 -0.62 -3.02
CA ARG A 260 -40.63 -1.81 -3.15
C ARG A 260 -41.31 -3.08 -2.66
N LEU A 261 -42.19 -3.00 -1.65
CA LEU A 261 -43.02 -4.13 -1.23
C LEU A 261 -43.98 -4.56 -2.34
N MET A 262 -44.56 -3.62 -3.09
CA MET A 262 -45.48 -3.92 -4.21
C MET A 262 -44.77 -4.57 -5.40
N GLU A 263 -43.49 -4.46 -5.52
CA GLU A 263 -42.68 -5.13 -6.56
C GLU A 263 -42.32 -6.58 -6.23
N ILE A 264 -42.75 -7.10 -5.06
CA ILE A 264 -42.44 -8.47 -4.65
C ILE A 264 -43.14 -9.46 -5.58
N LYS A 265 -42.33 -10.32 -6.20
CA LYS A 265 -42.83 -11.34 -7.12
C LYS A 265 -43.58 -12.44 -6.37
N MET A 266 -44.69 -12.93 -6.94
CA MET A 266 -45.52 -14.03 -6.39
C MET A 266 -44.65 -15.28 -6.02
N ALA A 267 -43.64 -15.59 -6.79
CA ALA A 267 -42.69 -16.67 -6.51
C ALA A 267 -41.97 -16.50 -5.15
N ARG A 268 -41.71 -15.25 -4.72
CA ARG A 268 -41.11 -14.94 -3.43
C ARG A 268 -42.08 -15.22 -2.28
N ILE A 269 -43.33 -14.81 -2.46
CA ILE A 269 -44.41 -15.05 -1.50
C ILE A 269 -44.65 -16.55 -1.28
N LEU A 270 -44.69 -17.34 -2.35
CA LEU A 270 -44.86 -18.80 -2.28
C LEU A 270 -43.68 -19.49 -1.59
N LYS A 271 -42.49 -18.97 -1.77
CA LYS A 271 -41.29 -19.51 -1.12
C LYS A 271 -41.20 -19.19 0.37
N PHE A 272 -41.78 -18.09 0.80
CA PHE A 272 -41.84 -17.67 2.20
C PHE A 272 -42.80 -18.54 3.03
N ASN A 273 -43.88 -19.04 2.39
CA ASN A 273 -44.90 -19.87 3.03
C ASN A 273 -44.55 -21.38 3.08
N LYS A 274 -43.34 -21.76 2.66
CA LYS A 274 -42.80 -23.13 2.79
C LYS A 274 -41.79 -23.19 3.95
#